data_05a159d7bdde4b1a4653aaf5fb7635a6
#
_entry.id   05a159d7bdde4b1a4653aaf5fb7635a6
#
_cell.length_a   1.000
_cell.length_b   1.000
_cell.length_c   1.000
_cell.angle_alpha   90.00
_cell.angle_beta   90.00
_cell.angle_gamma   90.00
#
_symmetry.space_group_name_H-M   'P 1'
#
loop_
_entity.id
_entity.type
_entity.pdbx_description
1 polymer ?
#
loop_
_entity_poly.entity_id
_entity_poly.type
_entity_poly.pdbx_seq_one_letter_code
_entity_poly.pdbx_strand_id
1 'polypeptide(L)'
;MKTALVTGAAKRIGASIATDLAKYGFNVAIQYASSEDDAQNLAAHLREFGVDAAAFEANLLVADECQNLFAQARDALGPINLLVNNASIFVDDTITEFDEALWDAHFNIHLKAPSILSGEMAKQEDLNDGLIINMIDQRVLRLNPNFHSYTLSKSALWTATRTMAQALAPRIRVNAIGPGPTLQNQRQEPEDFAKQIDGLILKRGPELKEFSETICHLFESKSITGQLFALDGGQHLAWETPDIAGIPE
;
A
#
# COMPACT_ATOMS: atom_id res chain seq x y z
N MET A 1 -2.32 0.62 -23.80
CA MET A 1 -2.72 0.01 -22.51
C MET A 1 -2.41 0.96 -21.37
N LYS A 2 -3.06 0.80 -20.22
CA LYS A 2 -2.77 1.58 -18.99
C LYS A 2 -1.65 0.89 -18.23
N THR A 3 -0.79 1.65 -17.56
CA THR A 3 0.34 1.10 -16.82
C THR A 3 0.17 1.37 -15.32
N ALA A 4 0.44 0.34 -14.50
CA ALA A 4 0.49 0.42 -13.06
C ALA A 4 1.93 0.23 -12.56
N LEU A 5 2.37 1.08 -11.63
CA LEU A 5 3.58 0.87 -10.83
C LEU A 5 3.16 0.43 -9.42
N VAL A 6 3.62 -0.75 -9.00
CA VAL A 6 3.33 -1.30 -7.67
C VAL A 6 4.64 -1.46 -6.89
N THR A 7 4.77 -0.74 -5.78
CA THR A 7 5.97 -0.84 -4.94
C THR A 7 5.89 -2.03 -3.97
N GLY A 8 7.02 -2.70 -3.69
CA GLY A 8 7.07 -3.91 -2.86
C GLY A 8 6.22 -5.04 -3.43
N ALA A 9 6.22 -5.19 -4.77
CA ALA A 9 5.28 -6.05 -5.47
C ALA A 9 5.78 -7.49 -5.68
N ALA A 10 7.01 -7.84 -5.30
CA ALA A 10 7.54 -9.18 -5.53
C ALA A 10 6.82 -10.29 -4.74
N LYS A 11 6.20 -9.96 -3.61
CA LYS A 11 5.60 -10.94 -2.67
C LYS A 11 4.31 -10.45 -2.04
N ARG A 12 3.60 -11.38 -1.39
CA ARG A 12 2.46 -11.11 -0.49
C ARG A 12 1.36 -10.27 -1.16
N ILE A 13 0.83 -9.23 -0.47
CA ILE A 13 -0.24 -8.36 -0.96
C ILE A 13 0.15 -7.68 -2.28
N GLY A 14 1.38 -7.17 -2.38
CA GLY A 14 1.86 -6.51 -3.59
C GLY A 14 1.84 -7.41 -4.83
N ALA A 15 2.27 -8.68 -4.69
CA ALA A 15 2.24 -9.64 -5.78
C ALA A 15 0.81 -10.01 -6.21
N SER A 16 -0.10 -10.14 -5.25
CA SER A 16 -1.53 -10.36 -5.54
C SER A 16 -2.13 -9.17 -6.29
N ILE A 17 -1.88 -7.94 -5.83
CA ILE A 17 -2.33 -6.72 -6.52
C ILE A 17 -1.78 -6.67 -7.95
N ALA A 18 -0.48 -6.90 -8.13
CA ALA A 18 0.17 -6.90 -9.44
C ALA A 18 -0.46 -7.93 -10.39
N THR A 19 -0.71 -9.14 -9.88
CA THR A 19 -1.32 -10.24 -10.64
C THR A 19 -2.74 -9.90 -11.11
N ASP A 20 -3.55 -9.36 -10.23
CA ASP A 20 -4.94 -9.04 -10.58
C ASP A 20 -5.03 -7.81 -11.48
N LEU A 21 -4.14 -6.81 -11.30
CA LEU A 21 -4.06 -5.68 -12.22
C LEU A 21 -3.66 -6.11 -13.64
N ALA A 22 -2.75 -7.09 -13.78
CA ALA A 22 -2.41 -7.67 -15.07
C ALA A 22 -3.63 -8.37 -15.71
N LYS A 23 -4.39 -9.17 -14.96
CA LYS A 23 -5.66 -9.78 -15.42
C LYS A 23 -6.69 -8.72 -15.81
N TYR A 24 -6.66 -7.56 -15.16
CA TYR A 24 -7.55 -6.43 -15.48
C TYR A 24 -7.08 -5.64 -16.71
N GLY A 25 -5.92 -6.00 -17.29
CA GLY A 25 -5.40 -5.43 -18.53
C GLY A 25 -4.43 -4.25 -18.33
N PHE A 26 -3.82 -4.11 -17.16
CA PHE A 26 -2.73 -3.16 -16.95
C PHE A 26 -1.38 -3.77 -17.35
N ASN A 27 -0.53 -2.98 -17.98
CA ASN A 27 0.91 -3.23 -17.95
C ASN A 27 1.40 -2.98 -16.51
N VAL A 28 2.33 -3.79 -15.98
CA VAL A 28 2.71 -3.74 -14.58
C VAL A 28 4.21 -3.58 -14.39
N ALA A 29 4.61 -2.48 -13.77
CA ALA A 29 5.95 -2.27 -13.23
C ALA A 29 5.99 -2.80 -11.77
N ILE A 30 6.85 -3.78 -11.53
CA ILE A 30 7.03 -4.48 -10.26
C ILE A 30 8.27 -3.91 -9.59
N GLN A 31 8.14 -3.11 -8.53
CA GLN A 31 9.32 -2.70 -7.77
C GLN A 31 9.64 -3.73 -6.68
N TYR A 32 10.94 -4.01 -6.52
CA TYR A 32 11.50 -4.83 -5.45
C TYR A 32 12.79 -4.20 -4.89
N ALA A 33 13.22 -4.63 -3.68
CA ALA A 33 14.49 -4.21 -3.09
C ALA A 33 15.52 -5.35 -3.08
N SER A 34 15.14 -6.56 -2.67
CA SER A 34 16.04 -7.71 -2.49
C SER A 34 15.48 -9.05 -2.98
N SER A 35 14.28 -9.06 -3.54
CA SER A 35 13.58 -10.26 -4.00
C SER A 35 13.58 -10.34 -5.53
N GLU A 36 14.78 -10.36 -6.14
CA GLU A 36 14.92 -10.31 -7.60
C GLU A 36 14.25 -11.51 -8.29
N ASP A 37 14.57 -12.73 -7.86
CA ASP A 37 14.02 -13.95 -8.46
C ASP A 37 12.50 -13.97 -8.40
N ASP A 38 11.90 -13.60 -7.27
CA ASP A 38 10.45 -13.54 -7.12
C ASP A 38 9.84 -12.47 -8.05
N ALA A 39 10.48 -11.30 -8.17
CA ALA A 39 10.00 -10.21 -9.01
C ALA A 39 10.09 -10.56 -10.50
N GLN A 40 11.19 -11.20 -10.94
CA GLN A 40 11.37 -11.63 -12.32
C GLN A 40 10.40 -12.77 -12.68
N ASN A 41 10.22 -13.74 -11.80
CA ASN A 41 9.26 -14.83 -11.98
C ASN A 41 7.83 -14.27 -12.06
N LEU A 42 7.48 -13.32 -11.20
CA LEU A 42 6.19 -12.64 -11.27
C LEU A 42 6.03 -11.91 -12.60
N ALA A 43 7.02 -11.11 -13.03
CA ALA A 43 6.93 -10.40 -14.30
C ALA A 43 6.74 -11.36 -15.49
N ALA A 44 7.42 -12.51 -15.48
CA ALA A 44 7.23 -13.54 -16.50
C ALA A 44 5.80 -14.10 -16.49
N HIS A 45 5.27 -14.39 -15.30
CA HIS A 45 3.89 -14.87 -15.14
C HIS A 45 2.85 -13.83 -15.60
N LEU A 46 3.06 -12.54 -15.28
CA LEU A 46 2.10 -11.49 -15.66
C LEU A 46 1.99 -11.35 -17.19
N ARG A 47 3.09 -11.55 -17.92
CA ARG A 47 3.08 -11.51 -19.41
C ARG A 47 2.20 -12.61 -20.04
N GLU A 48 1.95 -13.71 -19.32
CA GLU A 48 1.03 -14.77 -19.78
C GLU A 48 -0.43 -14.27 -19.91
N PHE A 49 -0.79 -13.17 -19.22
CA PHE A 49 -2.10 -12.53 -19.35
C PHE A 49 -2.20 -11.58 -20.57
N GLY A 50 -1.14 -11.48 -21.38
CA GLY A 50 -1.15 -10.65 -22.61
C GLY A 50 -0.89 -9.17 -22.35
N VAL A 51 -0.27 -8.83 -21.23
CA VAL A 51 0.18 -7.48 -20.86
C VAL A 51 1.71 -7.41 -20.83
N ASP A 52 2.28 -6.21 -20.88
CA ASP A 52 3.68 -6.00 -20.60
C ASP A 52 3.93 -5.93 -19.09
N ALA A 53 4.99 -6.59 -18.63
CA ALA A 53 5.40 -6.53 -17.24
C ALA A 53 6.92 -6.56 -17.10
N ALA A 54 7.46 -5.75 -16.21
CA ALA A 54 8.89 -5.67 -15.93
C ALA A 54 9.15 -5.45 -14.44
N ALA A 55 10.27 -6.00 -13.96
CA ALA A 55 10.72 -5.86 -12.58
C ALA A 55 11.88 -4.85 -12.51
N PHE A 56 11.83 -3.99 -11.50
CA PHE A 56 12.78 -2.90 -11.27
C PHE A 56 13.30 -2.96 -9.83
N GLU A 57 14.62 -3.04 -9.70
CA GLU A 57 15.27 -2.91 -8.40
C GLU A 57 15.32 -1.43 -8.00
N ALA A 58 14.94 -1.13 -6.75
CA ALA A 58 15.15 0.18 -6.15
C ALA A 58 15.06 0.08 -4.62
N ASN A 59 15.99 0.73 -3.94
CA ASN A 59 15.91 0.96 -2.51
C ASN A 59 15.08 2.22 -2.23
N LEU A 60 13.84 2.06 -1.82
CA LEU A 60 12.93 3.17 -1.57
C LEU A 60 13.29 4.03 -0.35
N LEU A 61 14.33 3.67 0.41
CA LEU A 61 14.90 4.53 1.46
C LEU A 61 15.78 5.63 0.85
N VAL A 62 16.17 5.53 -0.43
CA VAL A 62 17.04 6.45 -1.15
C VAL A 62 16.22 7.25 -2.17
N ALA A 63 16.26 8.59 -2.04
CA ALA A 63 15.40 9.47 -2.85
C ALA A 63 15.67 9.35 -4.36
N ASP A 64 16.95 9.34 -4.76
CA ASP A 64 17.36 9.27 -6.16
C ASP A 64 16.93 7.93 -6.80
N GLU A 65 16.93 6.84 -6.02
CA GLU A 65 16.45 5.54 -6.50
C GLU A 65 14.94 5.54 -6.74
N CYS A 66 14.16 6.25 -5.91
CA CYS A 66 12.72 6.42 -6.16
C CYS A 66 12.45 7.17 -7.48
N GLN A 67 13.22 8.24 -7.77
CA GLN A 67 13.08 9.00 -9.02
C GLN A 67 13.49 8.16 -10.22
N ASN A 68 14.62 7.46 -10.13
CA ASN A 68 15.11 6.57 -11.18
C ASN A 68 14.14 5.42 -11.47
N LEU A 69 13.57 4.81 -10.43
CA LEU A 69 12.54 3.78 -10.56
C LEU A 69 11.37 4.27 -11.41
N PHE A 70 10.86 5.46 -11.09
CA PHE A 70 9.70 6.00 -11.81
C PHE A 70 10.04 6.24 -13.29
N ALA A 71 11.20 6.84 -13.56
CA ALA A 71 11.67 7.08 -14.93
C ALA A 71 11.84 5.79 -15.71
N GLN A 72 12.53 4.78 -15.16
CA GLN A 72 12.74 3.48 -15.77
C GLN A 72 11.42 2.75 -16.08
N ALA A 73 10.48 2.75 -15.12
CA ALA A 73 9.19 2.12 -15.29
C ALA A 73 8.38 2.78 -16.41
N ARG A 74 8.39 4.12 -16.47
CA ARG A 74 7.74 4.89 -17.52
C ARG A 74 8.38 4.65 -18.90
N ASP A 75 9.70 4.64 -18.97
CA ASP A 75 10.44 4.43 -20.24
C ASP A 75 10.16 3.03 -20.79
N ALA A 76 10.06 2.02 -19.93
CA ALA A 76 9.84 0.64 -20.33
C ALA A 76 8.38 0.32 -20.69
N LEU A 77 7.39 0.89 -19.98
CA LEU A 77 6.00 0.46 -20.05
C LEU A 77 5.01 1.59 -20.41
N GLY A 78 5.53 2.77 -20.70
CA GLY A 78 4.71 3.96 -21.02
C GLY A 78 4.19 4.70 -19.79
N PRO A 79 3.33 5.71 -19.97
CA PRO A 79 2.83 6.57 -18.91
C PRO A 79 2.19 5.79 -17.77
N ILE A 80 2.57 6.11 -16.53
CA ILE A 80 2.02 5.47 -15.32
C ILE A 80 0.66 6.08 -15.00
N ASN A 81 -0.40 5.30 -15.15
CA ASN A 81 -1.78 5.70 -14.88
C ASN A 81 -2.22 5.38 -13.44
N LEU A 82 -1.61 4.36 -12.84
CA LEU A 82 -1.89 3.88 -11.49
C LEU A 82 -0.58 3.72 -10.72
N LEU A 83 -0.45 4.40 -9.60
CA LEU A 83 0.65 4.19 -8.65
C LEU A 83 0.10 3.56 -7.37
N VAL A 84 0.61 2.38 -7.00
CA VAL A 84 0.26 1.72 -5.74
C VAL A 84 1.48 1.75 -4.82
N ASN A 85 1.49 2.64 -3.86
CA ASN A 85 2.48 2.76 -2.79
C ASN A 85 2.22 1.67 -1.74
N ASN A 86 2.70 0.44 -2.02
CA ASN A 86 2.47 -0.73 -1.18
C ASN A 86 3.69 -1.14 -0.35
N ALA A 87 4.91 -0.78 -0.74
CA ALA A 87 6.12 -1.13 0.00
C ALA A 87 6.03 -0.67 1.47
N SER A 88 6.46 -1.55 2.38
CA SER A 88 6.38 -1.28 3.82
C SER A 88 7.46 -2.04 4.59
N ILE A 89 7.94 -1.40 5.66
CA ILE A 89 8.68 -2.03 6.76
C ILE A 89 7.72 -2.08 7.95
N PHE A 90 7.67 -3.21 8.63
CA PHE A 90 6.81 -3.40 9.81
C PHE A 90 7.66 -4.00 10.93
N VAL A 91 8.31 -3.14 11.70
CA VAL A 91 9.15 -3.49 12.84
C VAL A 91 8.60 -2.81 14.07
N ASP A 92 8.58 -3.53 15.20
CA ASP A 92 8.06 -3.02 16.48
C ASP A 92 9.07 -2.06 17.11
N ASP A 93 8.53 -0.99 17.64
CA ASP A 93 9.24 -0.01 18.46
C ASP A 93 8.28 0.65 19.46
N THR A 94 8.84 1.23 20.51
CA THR A 94 8.08 1.97 21.51
C THR A 94 8.70 3.35 21.75
N ILE A 95 7.94 4.27 22.32
CA ILE A 95 8.50 5.61 22.66
C ILE A 95 9.59 5.52 23.75
N THR A 96 9.59 4.49 24.58
CA THR A 96 10.58 4.28 25.62
C THR A 96 11.88 3.62 25.11
N GLU A 97 11.84 3.03 23.94
CA GLU A 97 12.98 2.40 23.26
C GLU A 97 13.08 2.98 21.86
N PHE A 98 13.37 4.28 21.79
CA PHE A 98 13.46 5.02 20.53
C PHE A 98 14.69 4.60 19.73
N ASP A 99 14.47 4.16 18.50
CA ASP A 99 15.51 3.84 17.51
C ASP A 99 15.43 4.82 16.34
N GLU A 100 16.41 5.73 16.23
CA GLU A 100 16.49 6.75 15.19
C GLU A 100 16.57 6.13 13.79
N ALA A 101 17.34 5.05 13.62
CA ALA A 101 17.49 4.41 12.32
C ALA A 101 16.18 3.76 11.85
N LEU A 102 15.44 3.14 12.76
CA LEU A 102 14.13 2.57 12.48
C LEU A 102 13.08 3.64 12.21
N TRP A 103 13.11 4.74 12.98
CA TRP A 103 12.28 5.91 12.73
C TRP A 103 12.49 6.43 11.31
N ASP A 104 13.73 6.69 10.91
CA ASP A 104 14.07 7.17 9.58
C ASP A 104 13.65 6.18 8.49
N ALA A 105 13.85 4.89 8.69
CA ALA A 105 13.44 3.86 7.75
C ALA A 105 11.91 3.86 7.55
N HIS A 106 11.12 3.93 8.63
CA HIS A 106 9.66 3.99 8.55
C HIS A 106 9.19 5.26 7.82
N PHE A 107 9.72 6.44 8.15
CA PHE A 107 9.32 7.68 7.50
C PHE A 107 9.80 7.77 6.05
N ASN A 108 10.98 7.25 5.73
CA ASN A 108 11.46 7.21 4.37
C ASN A 108 10.58 6.32 3.48
N ILE A 109 10.28 5.09 3.91
CA ILE A 109 9.53 4.15 3.07
C ILE A 109 8.03 4.45 3.02
N HIS A 110 7.44 4.94 4.12
CA HIS A 110 5.99 5.14 4.19
C HIS A 110 5.54 6.55 3.78
N LEU A 111 6.40 7.56 3.86
CA LEU A 111 6.01 8.93 3.57
C LEU A 111 6.87 9.56 2.45
N LYS A 112 8.20 9.53 2.58
CA LYS A 112 9.09 10.21 1.64
C LYS A 112 9.06 9.55 0.26
N ALA A 113 9.20 8.22 0.17
CA ALA A 113 9.14 7.50 -1.10
C ALA A 113 7.78 7.67 -1.81
N PRO A 114 6.61 7.48 -1.16
CA PRO A 114 5.32 7.79 -1.75
C PRO A 114 5.20 9.24 -2.24
N SER A 115 5.76 10.20 -1.50
CA SER A 115 5.74 11.62 -1.89
C SER A 115 6.55 11.87 -3.15
N ILE A 116 7.75 11.28 -3.24
CA ILE A 116 8.62 11.39 -4.42
C ILE A 116 7.93 10.76 -5.64
N LEU A 117 7.48 9.51 -5.54
CA LEU A 117 6.84 8.79 -6.65
C LEU A 117 5.55 9.49 -7.11
N SER A 118 4.77 10.03 -6.19
CA SER A 118 3.58 10.83 -6.50
C SER A 118 3.94 12.13 -7.23
N GLY A 119 5.04 12.78 -6.81
CA GLY A 119 5.58 13.96 -7.48
C GLY A 119 6.05 13.66 -8.91
N GLU A 120 6.76 12.54 -9.12
CA GLU A 120 7.15 12.10 -10.47
C GLU A 120 5.94 11.77 -11.34
N MET A 121 4.92 11.12 -10.79
CA MET A 121 3.67 10.88 -11.50
C MET A 121 2.99 12.19 -11.94
N ALA A 122 3.01 13.21 -11.10
CA ALA A 122 2.42 14.52 -11.39
C ALA A 122 3.13 15.30 -12.49
N LYS A 123 4.43 15.03 -12.72
CA LYS A 123 5.23 15.66 -13.78
C LYS A 123 4.92 15.11 -15.18
N GLN A 124 4.20 14.00 -15.31
CA GLN A 124 3.81 13.45 -16.61
C GLN A 124 2.81 14.39 -17.30
N GLU A 125 3.22 15.02 -18.39
CA GLU A 125 2.36 15.94 -19.16
C GLU A 125 1.29 15.20 -19.96
N ASP A 126 1.55 13.96 -20.33
CA ASP A 126 0.68 13.08 -21.09
C ASP A 126 -0.36 12.33 -20.22
N LEU A 127 -0.37 12.53 -18.91
CA LEU A 127 -1.31 11.93 -17.97
C LEU A 127 -2.49 12.86 -17.68
N ASN A 128 -3.70 12.45 -18.05
CA ASN A 128 -4.93 13.21 -17.84
C ASN A 128 -5.89 12.60 -16.82
N ASP A 129 -5.73 11.32 -16.48
CA ASP A 129 -6.59 10.59 -15.54
C ASP A 129 -5.74 9.56 -14.79
N GLY A 130 -5.13 10.00 -13.70
CA GLY A 130 -4.29 9.19 -12.84
C GLY A 130 -4.95 8.81 -11.52
N LEU A 131 -4.49 7.71 -10.94
CA LEU A 131 -4.86 7.29 -9.59
C LEU A 131 -3.61 6.91 -8.80
N ILE A 132 -3.53 7.42 -7.58
CA ILE A 132 -2.55 6.99 -6.57
C ILE A 132 -3.31 6.29 -5.44
N ILE A 133 -2.85 5.11 -5.07
CA ILE A 133 -3.31 4.34 -3.91
C ILE A 133 -2.18 4.22 -2.91
N ASN A 134 -2.39 4.76 -1.71
CA ASN A 134 -1.48 4.61 -0.58
C ASN A 134 -1.94 3.47 0.32
N MET A 135 -1.11 2.42 0.47
CA MET A 135 -1.37 1.35 1.43
C MET A 135 -0.99 1.85 2.83
N ILE A 136 -2.01 2.17 3.61
CA ILE A 136 -1.87 2.70 4.97
C ILE A 136 -1.90 1.53 5.98
N ASP A 137 -2.66 1.62 7.01
CA ASP A 137 -2.99 0.59 7.99
C ASP A 137 -4.24 1.06 8.74
N GLN A 138 -5.11 0.16 9.15
CA GLN A 138 -6.27 0.50 9.97
C GLN A 138 -5.89 1.15 11.33
N ARG A 139 -4.63 0.96 11.79
CA ARG A 139 -4.11 1.58 13.02
C ARG A 139 -4.23 3.09 13.05
N VAL A 140 -4.26 3.76 11.90
CA VAL A 140 -4.47 5.23 11.85
C VAL A 140 -5.86 5.64 12.34
N LEU A 141 -6.82 4.70 12.34
CA LEU A 141 -8.18 4.88 12.87
C LEU A 141 -8.32 4.37 14.31
N ARG A 142 -7.50 3.40 14.73
CA ARG A 142 -7.50 2.82 16.07
C ARG A 142 -6.07 2.67 16.57
N LEU A 143 -5.60 3.70 17.24
CA LEU A 143 -4.23 3.79 17.74
C LEU A 143 -3.97 2.76 18.88
N ASN A 144 -2.72 2.30 18.95
CA ASN A 144 -2.18 1.57 20.09
C ASN A 144 -0.72 2.01 20.35
N PRO A 145 -0.14 1.75 21.54
CA PRO A 145 1.18 2.26 21.89
C PRO A 145 2.36 1.51 21.24
N ASN A 146 2.13 0.32 20.68
CA ASN A 146 3.16 -0.48 20.02
C ASN A 146 3.33 -0.02 18.56
N PHE A 147 4.47 -0.31 17.97
CA PHE A 147 4.80 0.11 16.59
C PHE A 147 4.70 1.63 16.45
N HIS A 148 5.40 2.34 17.32
CA HIS A 148 5.27 3.79 17.50
C HIS A 148 5.59 4.56 16.21
N SER A 149 6.81 4.44 15.68
CA SER A 149 7.24 5.15 14.48
C SER A 149 6.49 4.66 13.21
N TYR A 150 6.18 3.36 13.14
CA TYR A 150 5.33 2.82 12.08
C TYR A 150 3.95 3.50 12.06
N THR A 151 3.27 3.53 13.22
CA THR A 151 1.93 4.12 13.33
C THR A 151 1.95 5.60 12.97
N LEU A 152 2.96 6.35 13.44
CA LEU A 152 3.11 7.76 13.11
C LEU A 152 3.37 7.98 11.62
N SER A 153 4.26 7.20 11.01
CA SER A 153 4.56 7.30 9.57
C SER A 153 3.33 7.00 8.69
N LYS A 154 2.54 5.99 9.05
CA LYS A 154 1.28 5.68 8.36
C LYS A 154 0.21 6.75 8.58
N SER A 155 0.14 7.35 9.77
CA SER A 155 -0.74 8.49 10.06
C SER A 155 -0.35 9.73 9.25
N ALA A 156 0.95 9.98 9.10
CA ALA A 156 1.47 11.04 8.24
C ALA A 156 1.12 10.77 6.76
N LEU A 157 1.24 9.52 6.28
CA LEU A 157 0.83 9.14 4.92
C LEU A 157 -0.67 9.34 4.70
N TRP A 158 -1.51 9.07 5.72
CA TRP A 158 -2.95 9.37 5.66
C TRP A 158 -3.21 10.86 5.49
N THR A 159 -2.51 11.70 6.23
CA THR A 159 -2.58 13.16 6.05
C THR A 159 -2.09 13.58 4.67
N ALA A 160 -0.94 13.03 4.23
CA ALA A 160 -0.38 13.28 2.90
C ALA A 160 -1.34 12.85 1.77
N THR A 161 -2.07 11.75 1.92
CA THR A 161 -3.09 11.30 0.94
C THR A 161 -4.12 12.39 0.67
N ARG A 162 -4.62 13.05 1.71
CA ARG A 162 -5.62 14.11 1.58
C ARG A 162 -5.04 15.39 0.97
N THR A 163 -3.84 15.78 1.38
CA THR A 163 -3.18 16.96 0.82
C THR A 163 -2.75 16.76 -0.63
N MET A 164 -2.29 15.56 -0.99
CA MET A 164 -2.00 15.18 -2.37
C MET A 164 -3.28 15.17 -3.22
N ALA A 165 -4.39 14.65 -2.69
CA ALA A 165 -5.68 14.67 -3.39
C ALA A 165 -6.14 16.10 -3.74
N GLN A 166 -5.89 17.05 -2.85
CA GLN A 166 -6.17 18.48 -3.10
C GLN A 166 -5.21 19.08 -4.15
N ALA A 167 -3.91 18.79 -4.02
CA ALA A 167 -2.88 19.41 -4.85
C ALA A 167 -2.85 18.87 -6.28
N LEU A 168 -3.18 17.59 -6.49
CA LEU A 168 -3.03 16.91 -7.77
C LEU A 168 -4.32 16.87 -8.61
N ALA A 169 -5.44 17.27 -8.01
CA ALA A 169 -6.69 17.42 -8.74
C ALA A 169 -6.59 18.53 -9.82
N PRO A 170 -7.33 18.41 -10.95
CA PRO A 170 -8.26 17.34 -11.28
C PRO A 170 -7.59 16.14 -11.99
N ARG A 171 -6.31 16.21 -12.31
CA ARG A 171 -5.61 15.23 -13.17
C ARG A 171 -5.33 13.90 -12.50
N ILE A 172 -5.09 13.92 -11.19
CA ILE A 172 -4.73 12.71 -10.43
C ILE A 172 -5.57 12.67 -9.15
N ARG A 173 -6.24 11.56 -8.94
CA ARG A 173 -6.95 11.24 -7.71
C ARG A 173 -6.04 10.47 -6.77
N VAL A 174 -6.17 10.71 -5.48
CA VAL A 174 -5.35 10.04 -4.46
C VAL A 174 -6.25 9.48 -3.38
N ASN A 175 -6.20 8.17 -3.16
CA ASN A 175 -6.95 7.49 -2.11
C ASN A 175 -6.04 6.55 -1.32
N ALA A 176 -6.56 5.99 -0.26
CA ALA A 176 -5.86 5.07 0.61
C ALA A 176 -6.66 3.79 0.86
N ILE A 177 -5.93 2.70 1.09
CA ILE A 177 -6.46 1.45 1.63
C ILE A 177 -5.77 1.18 2.95
N GLY A 178 -6.55 0.88 3.99
CA GLY A 178 -6.09 0.53 5.33
C GLY A 178 -6.34 -0.96 5.62
N PRO A 179 -5.34 -1.84 5.39
CA PRO A 179 -5.47 -3.25 5.69
C PRO A 179 -5.61 -3.51 7.20
N GLY A 180 -6.40 -4.53 7.53
CA GLY A 180 -6.34 -5.24 8.79
C GLY A 180 -5.50 -6.52 8.68
N PRO A 181 -5.74 -7.52 9.55
CA PRO A 181 -5.02 -8.79 9.54
C PRO A 181 -5.38 -9.59 8.29
N THR A 182 -4.47 -9.54 7.31
CA THR A 182 -4.64 -10.15 5.98
C THR A 182 -3.84 -11.45 5.84
N LEU A 183 -2.57 -11.40 6.18
CA LEU A 183 -1.64 -12.53 6.10
C LEU A 183 -0.87 -12.62 7.41
N GLN A 184 -0.73 -13.84 7.92
CA GLN A 184 0.11 -14.09 9.08
C GLN A 184 1.50 -13.47 8.91
N ASN A 185 1.98 -12.78 9.94
CA ASN A 185 3.33 -12.25 9.99
C ASN A 185 4.30 -13.40 10.33
N GLN A 186 5.56 -13.34 9.82
CA GLN A 186 6.59 -14.33 10.12
C GLN A 186 6.94 -14.46 11.62
N ARG A 187 6.61 -13.45 12.44
CA ARG A 187 6.82 -13.41 13.88
C ARG A 187 5.60 -13.86 14.68
N GLN A 188 4.49 -14.16 14.03
CA GLN A 188 3.20 -14.44 14.66
C GLN A 188 2.92 -15.95 14.57
N GLU A 189 2.60 -16.55 15.70
CA GLU A 189 2.16 -17.93 15.72
C GLU A 189 0.75 -18.06 15.10
N PRO A 190 0.43 -19.21 14.45
CA PRO A 190 -0.87 -19.40 13.82
C PRO A 190 -2.06 -19.19 14.74
N GLU A 191 -1.92 -19.59 16.02
CA GLU A 191 -2.94 -19.46 17.04
C GLU A 191 -3.21 -17.99 17.40
N ASP A 192 -2.18 -17.15 17.41
CA ASP A 192 -2.34 -15.72 17.69
C ASP A 192 -2.98 -14.99 16.51
N PHE A 193 -2.64 -15.39 15.27
CA PHE A 193 -3.34 -14.87 14.10
C PHE A 193 -4.82 -15.28 14.11
N ALA A 194 -5.13 -16.55 14.45
CA ALA A 194 -6.51 -17.02 14.57
C ALA A 194 -7.30 -16.24 15.63
N LYS A 195 -6.72 -16.00 16.82
CA LYS A 195 -7.31 -15.14 17.86
C LYS A 195 -7.55 -13.72 17.37
N GLN A 196 -6.60 -13.17 16.60
CA GLN A 196 -6.75 -11.83 16.03
C GLN A 196 -7.94 -11.77 15.06
N ILE A 197 -8.11 -12.78 14.20
CA ILE A 197 -9.25 -12.90 13.28
C ILE A 197 -10.57 -13.07 14.06
N ASP A 198 -10.59 -13.92 15.08
CA ASP A 198 -11.78 -14.10 15.92
C ASP A 198 -12.18 -12.85 16.69
N GLY A 199 -11.21 -11.98 16.98
CA GLY A 199 -11.44 -10.66 17.59
C GLY A 199 -12.08 -9.62 16.66
N LEU A 200 -12.13 -9.87 15.35
CA LEU A 200 -12.74 -8.93 14.40
C LEU A 200 -14.27 -8.95 14.48
N ILE A 201 -14.90 -7.81 14.19
CA ILE A 201 -16.38 -7.72 14.14
C ILE A 201 -16.95 -8.69 13.10
N LEU A 202 -16.34 -8.78 11.92
CA LEU A 202 -16.78 -9.69 10.86
C LEU A 202 -16.25 -11.13 11.02
N LYS A 203 -15.44 -11.43 12.05
CA LYS A 203 -14.82 -12.75 12.27
C LYS A 203 -14.01 -13.27 11.08
N ARG A 204 -13.60 -12.38 10.20
CA ARG A 204 -12.74 -12.64 9.04
C ARG A 204 -11.93 -11.42 8.68
N GLY A 205 -10.68 -11.62 8.29
CA GLY A 205 -9.84 -10.60 7.67
C GLY A 205 -10.14 -10.44 6.17
N PRO A 206 -9.53 -9.45 5.51
CA PRO A 206 -9.68 -9.29 4.07
C PRO A 206 -8.99 -10.42 3.30
N GLU A 207 -9.61 -10.84 2.20
CA GLU A 207 -8.97 -11.71 1.22
C GLU A 207 -8.05 -10.88 0.30
N LEU A 208 -7.00 -11.50 -0.25
CA LEU A 208 -6.04 -10.79 -1.10
C LEU A 208 -6.68 -10.13 -2.32
N LYS A 209 -7.70 -10.76 -2.93
CA LYS A 209 -8.40 -10.21 -4.08
C LYS A 209 -9.17 -8.91 -3.78
N GLU A 210 -9.61 -8.71 -2.52
CA GLU A 210 -10.39 -7.52 -2.15
C GLU A 210 -9.57 -6.22 -2.30
N PHE A 211 -8.25 -6.31 -2.21
CA PHE A 211 -7.37 -5.16 -2.46
C PHE A 211 -7.41 -4.72 -3.91
N SER A 212 -7.22 -5.66 -4.83
CA SER A 212 -7.24 -5.36 -6.27
C SER A 212 -8.65 -4.98 -6.76
N GLU A 213 -9.70 -5.64 -6.27
CA GLU A 213 -11.09 -5.26 -6.55
C GLU A 213 -11.39 -3.82 -6.10
N THR A 214 -10.92 -3.43 -4.90
CA THR A 214 -11.06 -2.06 -4.40
C THR A 214 -10.26 -1.06 -5.24
N ILE A 215 -9.03 -1.39 -5.63
CA ILE A 215 -8.20 -0.55 -6.49
C ILE A 215 -8.87 -0.36 -7.85
N CYS A 216 -9.34 -1.43 -8.48
CA CYS A 216 -10.04 -1.37 -9.77
C CYS A 216 -11.34 -0.54 -9.67
N HIS A 217 -12.12 -0.75 -8.60
CA HIS A 217 -13.30 0.06 -8.34
C HIS A 217 -12.95 1.57 -8.23
N LEU A 218 -11.91 1.90 -7.47
CA LEU A 218 -11.44 3.29 -7.34
C LEU A 218 -10.88 3.85 -8.65
N PHE A 219 -10.26 3.00 -9.47
CA PHE A 219 -9.77 3.41 -10.77
C PHE A 219 -10.90 3.80 -11.72
N GLU A 220 -12.01 3.08 -11.72
CA GLU A 220 -13.19 3.37 -12.54
C GLU A 220 -14.08 4.49 -11.94
N SER A 221 -14.11 4.64 -10.61
CA SER A 221 -14.95 5.62 -9.91
C SER A 221 -14.30 7.01 -9.86
N LYS A 222 -14.55 7.82 -10.88
CA LYS A 222 -13.85 9.11 -11.12
C LYS A 222 -14.16 10.22 -10.11
N SER A 223 -15.18 10.09 -9.29
CA SER A 223 -15.58 11.10 -8.28
C SER A 223 -14.99 10.83 -6.89
N ILE A 224 -14.21 9.76 -6.70
CA ILE A 224 -13.65 9.36 -5.40
C ILE A 224 -12.19 9.82 -5.30
N THR A 225 -11.89 10.72 -4.36
CA THR A 225 -10.54 11.15 -4.01
C THR A 225 -10.44 11.52 -2.54
N GLY A 226 -9.27 11.40 -1.93
CA GLY A 226 -9.00 11.77 -0.54
C GLY A 226 -9.64 10.82 0.49
N GLN A 227 -10.04 9.61 0.11
CA GLN A 227 -10.73 8.64 0.96
C GLN A 227 -9.80 7.53 1.47
N LEU A 228 -10.13 7.00 2.65
CA LEU A 228 -9.53 5.80 3.22
C LEU A 228 -10.57 4.67 3.25
N PHE A 229 -10.24 3.57 2.61
CA PHE A 229 -11.03 2.34 2.60
C PHE A 229 -10.40 1.33 3.55
N ALA A 230 -11.00 1.12 4.70
CA ALA A 230 -10.54 0.14 5.68
C ALA A 230 -10.98 -1.27 5.26
N LEU A 231 -10.03 -2.08 4.80
CA LEU A 231 -10.21 -3.51 4.54
C LEU A 231 -9.67 -4.29 5.73
N ASP A 232 -10.41 -4.32 6.84
CA ASP A 232 -9.91 -4.78 8.13
C ASP A 232 -10.86 -5.68 8.93
N GLY A 233 -11.95 -6.14 8.31
CA GLY A 233 -12.95 -6.94 8.99
C GLY A 233 -13.66 -6.22 10.14
N GLY A 234 -13.63 -4.87 10.13
CA GLY A 234 -14.17 -4.02 11.17
C GLY A 234 -13.26 -3.88 12.40
N GLN A 235 -11.95 -4.17 12.27
CA GLN A 235 -11.01 -4.09 13.39
C GLN A 235 -10.99 -2.69 14.03
N HIS A 236 -11.04 -1.64 13.23
CA HIS A 236 -11.02 -0.26 13.72
C HIS A 236 -12.29 0.16 14.46
N LEU A 237 -13.40 -0.59 14.29
CA LEU A 237 -14.68 -0.32 14.93
C LEU A 237 -14.86 -1.10 16.24
N ALA A 238 -13.87 -1.86 16.71
CA ALA A 238 -13.96 -2.61 17.95
C ALA A 238 -14.15 -1.64 19.11
N TRP A 239 -15.25 -1.81 19.83
CA TRP A 239 -15.77 -0.91 20.87
C TRP A 239 -15.81 -1.57 22.25
N GLU A 240 -15.87 -2.90 22.30
CA GLU A 240 -16.00 -3.67 23.52
C GLU A 240 -14.69 -3.64 24.32
N THR A 241 -14.69 -2.88 25.41
CA THR A 241 -13.56 -2.76 26.32
C THR A 241 -13.88 -3.50 27.63
N PRO A 242 -12.87 -3.86 28.47
CA PRO A 242 -13.10 -4.63 29.70
C PRO A 242 -14.07 -3.98 30.69
N ASP A 243 -14.23 -2.67 30.63
CA ASP A 243 -15.13 -1.89 31.47
C ASP A 243 -16.60 -1.92 31.04
N ILE A 244 -16.88 -2.33 29.81
CA ILE A 244 -18.26 -2.45 29.28
C ILE A 244 -18.59 -3.86 28.80
N ALA A 245 -17.60 -4.73 28.60
CA ALA A 245 -17.82 -6.10 28.14
C ALA A 245 -18.70 -6.91 29.09
N GLY A 246 -19.88 -7.32 28.59
CA GLY A 246 -20.82 -8.13 29.35
C GLY A 246 -21.52 -7.42 30.51
N ILE A 247 -21.42 -6.09 30.58
CA ILE A 247 -22.11 -5.26 31.62
C ILE A 247 -23.35 -4.64 30.94
N PRO A 248 -24.57 -4.97 31.40
CA PRO A 248 -25.76 -4.25 30.95
C PRO A 248 -25.76 -2.83 31.50
N GLU A 249 -25.95 -1.85 30.66
CA GLU A 249 -26.19 -0.46 31.07
C GLU A 249 -27.66 -0.25 31.50
#